data_32250d3a2fc35073679bc9f30dedd415
#
_entry.id   32250d3a2fc35073679bc9f30dedd415
#
_cell.length_a   1.000
_cell.length_b   1.000
_cell.length_c   1.000
_cell.angle_alpha   90.00
_cell.angle_beta   90.00
_cell.angle_gamma   90.00
#
_symmetry.space_group_name_H-M   'P 1'
#
loop_
_entity.id
_entity.type
_entity.pdbx_description
1 polymer ?
#
loop_
_entity_poly.entity_id
_entity_poly.type
_entity_poly.pdbx_seq_one_letter_code
_entity_poly.pdbx_strand_id
1 'polypeptide(L)'
;MLELNDIQSGVLHPRPTPYVGRFLLVRIDNPAAGSAMVRALLPAISIGLPAANQDQDAWLSVAFTCEGLRALGVPEDSLASFPIPFQQGMAARASILGDVGESDPANWDAPFGTPNLHVAIAAIAPDNERLEAAVARAGTALQGTAGITVVMRQEVRQLPTGRTSFGFRDGISYPAIEGTGIPSTNTGEVPLKAGEFVLGYPDETGNPPPMPQPDVLGRNGTYAAIRKLHTKVALWRQYLRSAASSPTDEGLLAAKMVGRWPSGAPLALSPEHDDEALGADDARNNDFLYADDDKGLKCPAGAHVRRANPRDASIIGVARMHRILRRGTTYGPPLPEGVLDDDGADRGLFGIFIGAHLDRQFEFIKSEWINDGNFIGYPGEQDPMAGRNSGSGVATIPERPIRRRLHNLPSFVVTRGGEYCFMPGLSALRWLADLNP
;
A
#
# COMPACT_ATOMS: atom_id res chain seq x y z
N MET A 1 14.04 -22.14 -1.38
CA MET A 1 13.00 -21.96 -2.44
C MET A 1 11.72 -21.53 -1.76
N LEU A 2 10.98 -20.57 -2.31
CA LEU A 2 9.70 -20.13 -1.75
C LEU A 2 8.64 -21.23 -1.84
N GLU A 3 7.88 -21.40 -0.76
CA GLU A 3 6.75 -22.33 -0.68
C GLU A 3 5.46 -21.66 -1.17
N LEU A 4 5.40 -21.40 -2.50
CA LEU A 4 4.35 -20.60 -3.12
C LEU A 4 2.92 -21.06 -2.84
N ASN A 5 2.73 -22.36 -2.61
CA ASN A 5 1.46 -22.99 -2.26
C ASN A 5 1.03 -22.73 -0.80
N ASP A 6 1.92 -22.22 0.03
CA ASP A 6 1.63 -21.85 1.42
C ASP A 6 1.53 -20.32 1.64
N ILE A 7 1.89 -19.52 0.64
CA ILE A 7 1.83 -18.05 0.67
C ILE A 7 0.52 -17.58 0.03
N GLN A 8 -0.17 -16.61 0.64
CA GLN A 8 -1.37 -16.01 0.05
C GLN A 8 -1.04 -15.22 -1.23
N SER A 9 -1.87 -15.37 -2.28
CA SER A 9 -1.64 -14.76 -3.60
C SER A 9 -1.42 -13.25 -3.55
N GLY A 10 -2.23 -12.53 -2.78
CA GLY A 10 -2.14 -11.07 -2.64
C GLY A 10 -0.79 -10.55 -2.16
N VAL A 11 0.04 -11.40 -1.53
CA VAL A 11 1.40 -11.05 -1.11
C VAL A 11 2.31 -10.90 -2.33
N LEU A 12 2.34 -11.89 -3.21
CA LEU A 12 3.34 -11.97 -4.28
C LEU A 12 2.87 -11.38 -5.61
N HIS A 13 1.58 -11.53 -5.94
CA HIS A 13 1.06 -11.13 -7.25
C HIS A 13 0.42 -9.74 -7.23
N PRO A 14 0.61 -8.93 -8.30
CA PRO A 14 -0.15 -7.70 -8.50
C PRO A 14 -1.64 -8.00 -8.65
N ARG A 15 -2.52 -7.09 -8.20
CA ARG A 15 -3.95 -7.23 -8.40
C ARG A 15 -4.33 -7.29 -9.89
N PRO A 16 -5.48 -7.90 -10.26
CA PRO A 16 -5.97 -7.84 -11.63
C PRO A 16 -6.18 -6.40 -12.09
N THR A 17 -6.11 -6.17 -13.39
CA THR A 17 -6.40 -4.90 -14.04
C THR A 17 -7.21 -5.19 -15.31
N PRO A 18 -8.45 -4.71 -15.46
CA PRO A 18 -9.21 -3.90 -14.49
C PRO A 18 -9.50 -4.65 -13.18
N TYR A 19 -10.01 -3.94 -12.16
CA TYR A 19 -10.41 -4.56 -10.90
C TYR A 19 -11.68 -3.94 -10.33
N VAL A 20 -12.41 -4.78 -9.62
CA VAL A 20 -13.40 -4.47 -8.60
C VAL A 20 -13.05 -5.25 -7.33
N GLY A 21 -13.44 -4.76 -6.18
CA GLY A 21 -13.10 -5.46 -4.95
C GLY A 21 -13.94 -5.01 -3.77
N ARG A 22 -13.88 -5.82 -2.71
CA ARG A 22 -14.56 -5.58 -1.45
C ARG A 22 -13.65 -5.97 -0.30
N PHE A 23 -13.48 -5.06 0.64
CA PHE A 23 -12.86 -5.34 1.93
C PHE A 23 -13.96 -5.51 2.98
N LEU A 24 -13.88 -6.61 3.73
CA LEU A 24 -14.73 -6.90 4.87
C LEU A 24 -13.85 -6.82 6.12
N LEU A 25 -14.17 -5.88 7.00
CA LEU A 25 -13.53 -5.75 8.31
C LEU A 25 -14.44 -6.42 9.34
N VAL A 26 -13.87 -7.33 10.13
CA VAL A 26 -14.62 -8.31 10.92
C VAL A 26 -14.18 -8.24 12.38
N ARG A 27 -15.16 -8.35 13.28
CA ARG A 27 -14.96 -8.56 14.72
C ARG A 27 -15.31 -10.01 15.08
N ILE A 28 -14.50 -10.61 15.92
CA ILE A 28 -14.67 -11.94 16.52
C ILE A 28 -15.13 -11.72 17.96
N ASP A 29 -16.27 -12.26 18.33
CA ASP A 29 -16.84 -12.09 19.68
C ASP A 29 -16.48 -13.25 20.62
N ASN A 30 -16.08 -14.41 20.05
CA ASN A 30 -15.56 -15.55 20.84
C ASN A 30 -14.59 -16.40 19.99
N PRO A 31 -13.61 -17.07 20.63
CA PRO A 31 -12.56 -17.81 19.92
C PRO A 31 -13.08 -18.96 19.05
N ALA A 32 -14.10 -19.71 19.52
CA ALA A 32 -14.63 -20.85 18.80
C ALA A 32 -15.28 -20.42 17.47
N ALA A 33 -16.00 -19.29 17.45
CA ALA A 33 -16.53 -18.70 16.22
C ALA A 33 -15.41 -18.25 15.29
N GLY A 34 -14.35 -17.67 15.84
CA GLY A 34 -13.16 -17.27 15.08
C GLY A 34 -12.48 -18.46 14.40
N SER A 35 -12.19 -19.53 15.12
CA SER A 35 -11.58 -20.76 14.58
C SER A 35 -12.48 -21.41 13.52
N ALA A 36 -13.80 -21.45 13.73
CA ALA A 36 -14.78 -21.95 12.74
C ALA A 36 -14.76 -21.08 11.47
N MET A 37 -14.72 -19.75 11.59
CA MET A 37 -14.60 -18.83 10.47
C MET A 37 -13.32 -19.08 9.68
N VAL A 38 -12.16 -19.17 10.33
CA VAL A 38 -10.88 -19.44 9.66
C VAL A 38 -10.94 -20.76 8.90
N ARG A 39 -11.45 -21.83 9.54
CA ARG A 39 -11.62 -23.14 8.89
C ARG A 39 -12.49 -23.08 7.65
N ALA A 40 -13.57 -22.33 7.69
CA ALA A 40 -14.48 -22.15 6.57
C ALA A 40 -13.90 -21.29 5.44
N LEU A 41 -13.00 -20.34 5.76
CA LEU A 41 -12.31 -19.49 4.77
C LEU A 41 -11.18 -20.23 4.04
N LEU A 42 -10.50 -21.17 4.68
CA LEU A 42 -9.32 -21.85 4.15
C LEU A 42 -9.44 -22.32 2.69
N PRO A 43 -10.53 -23.01 2.26
CA PRO A 43 -10.66 -23.48 0.89
C PRO A 43 -10.81 -22.38 -0.15
N ALA A 44 -11.14 -21.16 0.28
CA ALA A 44 -11.39 -20.02 -0.59
C ALA A 44 -10.17 -19.09 -0.73
N ILE A 45 -9.17 -19.21 0.16
CA ILE A 45 -7.98 -18.37 0.13
C ILE A 45 -7.15 -18.66 -1.12
N SER A 46 -6.80 -17.59 -1.83
CA SER A 46 -5.97 -17.67 -3.03
C SER A 46 -4.49 -17.83 -2.67
N ILE A 47 -3.76 -18.69 -3.38
CA ILE A 47 -2.35 -19.02 -3.11
C ILE A 47 -1.40 -18.44 -4.15
N GLY A 48 -0.12 -18.30 -3.78
CA GLY A 48 0.93 -17.65 -4.57
C GLY A 48 1.56 -18.50 -5.68
N LEU A 49 0.81 -19.43 -6.30
CA LEU A 49 1.31 -20.23 -7.43
C LEU A 49 1.65 -19.38 -8.65
N PRO A 50 2.59 -19.80 -9.54
CA PRO A 50 2.89 -19.11 -10.78
C PRO A 50 1.65 -18.91 -11.66
N ALA A 51 1.60 -17.80 -12.40
CA ALA A 51 0.46 -17.40 -13.22
C ALA A 51 -0.03 -18.46 -14.24
N ALA A 52 0.86 -19.33 -14.72
CA ALA A 52 0.52 -20.43 -15.64
C ALA A 52 -0.44 -21.48 -15.04
N ASN A 53 -0.59 -21.51 -13.72
CA ASN A 53 -1.45 -22.44 -12.99
C ASN A 53 -2.63 -21.74 -12.30
N GLN A 54 -2.89 -20.47 -12.62
CA GLN A 54 -3.93 -19.68 -11.97
C GLN A 54 -5.18 -19.58 -12.83
N ASP A 55 -6.09 -20.52 -12.66
CA ASP A 55 -7.54 -20.31 -12.92
C ASP A 55 -8.18 -19.48 -11.79
N GLN A 56 -7.40 -18.58 -11.16
CA GLN A 56 -7.87 -17.78 -10.02
C GLN A 56 -8.50 -16.49 -10.56
N ASP A 57 -9.76 -16.58 -10.88
CA ASP A 57 -10.57 -15.46 -11.35
C ASP A 57 -10.72 -14.32 -10.32
N ALA A 58 -10.37 -14.57 -9.06
CA ALA A 58 -10.44 -13.58 -7.99
C ALA A 58 -9.42 -13.88 -6.88
N TRP A 59 -8.89 -12.83 -6.25
CA TRP A 59 -8.09 -12.95 -5.04
C TRP A 59 -8.99 -12.90 -3.81
N LEU A 60 -8.82 -13.87 -2.95
CA LEU A 60 -9.32 -13.83 -1.58
C LEU A 60 -8.13 -13.96 -0.64
N SER A 61 -7.93 -12.95 0.17
CA SER A 61 -6.87 -12.91 1.18
C SER A 61 -7.44 -12.54 2.55
N VAL A 62 -6.79 -13.02 3.61
CA VAL A 62 -7.17 -12.75 5.00
C VAL A 62 -5.96 -12.26 5.79
N ALA A 63 -6.18 -11.29 6.66
CA ALA A 63 -5.18 -10.74 7.56
C ALA A 63 -5.79 -10.49 8.94
N PHE A 64 -4.99 -10.59 9.99
CA PHE A 64 -5.42 -10.45 11.38
C PHE A 64 -4.67 -9.32 12.06
N THR A 65 -5.36 -8.52 12.85
CA THR A 65 -4.73 -7.59 13.79
C THR A 65 -4.19 -8.36 15.01
N CYS A 66 -3.40 -7.72 15.86
CA CYS A 66 -2.96 -8.32 17.12
C CYS A 66 -4.17 -8.68 18.00
N GLU A 67 -5.15 -7.76 18.10
CA GLU A 67 -6.41 -8.02 18.81
C GLU A 67 -7.22 -9.15 18.17
N GLY A 68 -7.16 -9.29 16.86
CA GLY A 68 -7.80 -10.39 16.14
C GLY A 68 -7.19 -11.75 16.45
N LEU A 69 -5.86 -11.84 16.53
CA LEU A 69 -5.18 -13.05 16.96
C LEU A 69 -5.47 -13.38 18.44
N ARG A 70 -5.55 -12.36 19.30
CA ARG A 70 -5.96 -12.52 20.70
C ARG A 70 -7.40 -13.02 20.81
N ALA A 71 -8.32 -12.47 20.02
CA ALA A 71 -9.71 -12.89 19.95
C ALA A 71 -9.90 -14.31 19.41
N LEU A 72 -8.95 -14.82 18.62
CA LEU A 72 -8.87 -16.23 18.19
C LEU A 72 -8.37 -17.18 19.28
N GLY A 73 -7.81 -16.66 20.38
CA GLY A 73 -7.22 -17.48 21.44
C GLY A 73 -5.75 -17.83 21.20
N VAL A 74 -5.04 -17.08 20.36
CA VAL A 74 -3.57 -17.24 20.23
C VAL A 74 -2.92 -16.95 21.59
N PRO A 75 -2.00 -17.82 22.08
CA PRO A 75 -1.36 -17.65 23.39
C PRO A 75 -0.60 -16.31 23.48
N GLU A 76 -0.60 -15.71 24.69
CA GLU A 76 0.07 -14.42 24.91
C GLU A 76 1.58 -14.47 24.64
N ASP A 77 2.26 -15.59 24.93
CA ASP A 77 3.68 -15.76 24.58
C ASP A 77 3.90 -15.72 23.07
N SER A 78 2.97 -16.26 22.28
CA SER A 78 2.99 -16.15 20.82
C SER A 78 2.74 -14.70 20.36
N LEU A 79 1.78 -14.01 20.97
CA LEU A 79 1.50 -12.59 20.66
C LEU A 79 2.70 -11.70 21.02
N ALA A 80 3.37 -11.95 22.13
CA ALA A 80 4.56 -11.24 22.56
C ALA A 80 5.78 -11.44 21.63
N SER A 81 5.78 -12.49 20.82
CA SER A 81 6.86 -12.74 19.82
C SER A 81 6.72 -11.93 18.53
N PHE A 82 5.59 -11.26 18.32
CA PHE A 82 5.40 -10.35 17.18
C PHE A 82 6.20 -9.04 17.38
N PRO A 83 6.54 -8.30 16.30
CA PRO A 83 7.23 -7.02 16.42
C PRO A 83 6.35 -5.98 17.12
N ILE A 84 7.00 -5.07 17.84
CA ILE A 84 6.34 -4.03 18.65
C ILE A 84 5.30 -3.21 17.87
N PRO A 85 5.57 -2.75 16.63
CA PRO A 85 4.55 -2.03 15.86
C PRO A 85 3.24 -2.82 15.70
N PHE A 86 3.31 -4.12 15.42
CA PHE A 86 2.13 -4.97 15.27
C PHE A 86 1.38 -5.15 16.58
N GLN A 87 2.10 -5.34 17.69
CA GLN A 87 1.48 -5.49 19.03
C GLN A 87 0.75 -4.21 19.48
N GLN A 88 1.30 -3.04 19.15
CA GLN A 88 0.74 -1.73 19.53
C GLN A 88 -0.43 -1.30 18.63
N GLY A 89 -0.47 -1.77 17.38
CA GLY A 89 -1.42 -1.29 16.40
C GLY A 89 -1.08 0.10 15.84
N MET A 90 -1.65 0.46 14.70
CA MET A 90 -1.24 1.65 13.96
C MET A 90 -1.64 2.97 14.65
N ALA A 91 -2.77 3.02 15.33
CA ALA A 91 -3.22 4.23 16.03
C ALA A 91 -2.24 4.66 17.14
N ALA A 92 -1.68 3.72 17.88
CA ALA A 92 -0.67 4.02 18.90
C ALA A 92 0.66 4.54 18.31
N ARG A 93 0.87 4.34 17.02
CA ARG A 93 2.06 4.75 16.27
C ARG A 93 1.86 6.03 15.45
N ALA A 94 0.72 6.71 15.62
CA ALA A 94 0.35 7.88 14.84
C ALA A 94 1.41 8.99 14.83
N SER A 95 2.07 9.25 15.94
CA SER A 95 3.13 10.26 16.04
C SER A 95 4.35 9.93 15.17
N ILE A 96 4.74 8.67 15.08
CA ILE A 96 5.83 8.17 14.22
C ILE A 96 5.44 8.32 12.74
N LEU A 97 4.19 7.96 12.42
CA LEU A 97 3.66 8.02 11.06
C LEU A 97 3.34 9.45 10.61
N GLY A 98 3.35 10.43 11.52
CA GLY A 98 2.93 11.80 11.25
C GLY A 98 1.43 11.92 10.97
N ASP A 99 0.63 11.03 11.53
CA ASP A 99 -0.84 11.08 11.46
C ASP A 99 -1.36 12.05 12.53
N VAL A 100 -1.36 13.33 12.19
CA VAL A 100 -1.73 14.46 13.05
C VAL A 100 -2.78 15.35 12.39
N GLY A 101 -3.42 16.22 13.15
CA GLY A 101 -4.43 17.14 12.64
C GLY A 101 -5.63 16.39 12.03
N GLU A 102 -5.93 16.62 10.75
CA GLU A 102 -7.04 15.92 10.07
C GLU A 102 -6.82 14.40 9.97
N SER A 103 -5.57 13.95 9.97
CA SER A 103 -5.18 12.53 9.92
C SER A 103 -5.05 11.87 11.30
N ASP A 104 -5.30 12.62 12.39
CA ASP A 104 -5.24 12.08 13.76
C ASP A 104 -6.20 10.89 13.91
N PRO A 105 -5.81 9.81 14.63
CA PRO A 105 -6.66 8.65 14.87
C PRO A 105 -8.04 8.96 15.46
N ALA A 106 -8.18 10.07 16.19
CA ALA A 106 -9.47 10.52 16.68
C ALA A 106 -10.47 10.88 15.56
N ASN A 107 -9.97 11.12 14.34
CA ASN A 107 -10.77 11.43 13.15
C ASN A 107 -10.93 10.24 12.20
N TRP A 108 -10.45 9.05 12.58
CA TRP A 108 -10.54 7.88 11.72
C TRP A 108 -11.94 7.29 11.68
N ASP A 109 -12.29 6.72 10.55
CA ASP A 109 -13.55 6.01 10.37
C ASP A 109 -13.54 4.71 11.17
N ALA A 110 -14.57 4.45 11.97
CA ALA A 110 -14.67 3.17 12.68
C ALA A 110 -14.75 2.00 11.67
N PRO A 111 -14.12 0.86 11.97
CA PRO A 111 -13.52 0.43 13.24
C PRO A 111 -12.03 0.76 13.40
N PHE A 112 -11.41 1.50 12.49
CA PHE A 112 -9.99 1.85 12.60
C PHE A 112 -9.68 2.60 13.89
N GLY A 113 -8.53 2.32 14.48
CA GLY A 113 -8.12 2.93 15.76
C GLY A 113 -8.90 2.43 16.98
N THR A 114 -9.70 1.38 16.82
CA THR A 114 -10.46 0.76 17.92
C THR A 114 -10.08 -0.72 18.07
N PRO A 115 -10.29 -1.32 19.25
CA PRO A 115 -10.01 -2.76 19.44
C PRO A 115 -11.03 -3.68 18.77
N ASN A 116 -11.97 -3.14 17.97
CA ASN A 116 -13.02 -3.92 17.31
C ASN A 116 -12.68 -4.40 15.90
N LEU A 117 -11.50 -4.06 15.39
CA LEU A 117 -10.99 -4.56 14.11
C LEU A 117 -10.10 -5.78 14.36
N HIS A 118 -10.62 -6.97 14.06
CA HIS A 118 -9.91 -8.22 14.31
C HIS A 118 -9.37 -8.85 13.03
N VAL A 119 -10.17 -8.83 11.95
CA VAL A 119 -9.82 -9.48 10.69
C VAL A 119 -10.14 -8.57 9.52
N ALA A 120 -9.24 -8.52 8.55
CA ALA A 120 -9.47 -7.92 7.25
C ALA A 120 -9.50 -9.02 6.18
N ILE A 121 -10.60 -9.12 5.44
CA ILE A 121 -10.76 -10.01 4.30
C ILE A 121 -10.82 -9.16 3.06
N ALA A 122 -9.94 -9.43 2.09
CA ALA A 122 -9.88 -8.73 0.82
C ALA A 122 -10.30 -9.67 -0.31
N ALA A 123 -11.38 -9.33 -1.03
CA ALA A 123 -11.79 -9.97 -2.27
C ALA A 123 -11.57 -8.99 -3.42
N ILE A 124 -10.75 -9.34 -4.41
CA ILE A 124 -10.45 -8.49 -5.59
C ILE A 124 -10.54 -9.37 -6.84
N ALA A 125 -11.31 -8.92 -7.83
CA ALA A 125 -11.58 -9.65 -9.06
C ALA A 125 -11.55 -8.73 -10.28
N PRO A 126 -11.43 -9.25 -11.51
CA PRO A 126 -11.48 -8.44 -12.73
C PRO A 126 -12.86 -7.85 -13.02
N ASP A 127 -13.93 -8.45 -12.49
CA ASP A 127 -15.31 -8.03 -12.70
C ASP A 127 -16.22 -8.37 -11.52
N ASN A 128 -17.48 -7.87 -11.57
CA ASN A 128 -18.43 -8.05 -10.48
C ASN A 128 -18.90 -9.51 -10.33
N GLU A 129 -19.03 -10.28 -11.40
CA GLU A 129 -19.49 -11.68 -11.34
C GLU A 129 -18.51 -12.52 -10.52
N ARG A 130 -17.22 -12.41 -10.83
CA ARG A 130 -16.15 -13.10 -10.10
C ARG A 130 -15.99 -12.59 -8.69
N LEU A 131 -16.16 -11.28 -8.48
CA LEU A 131 -16.17 -10.69 -7.13
C LEU A 131 -17.27 -11.27 -6.27
N GLU A 132 -18.52 -11.28 -6.75
CA GLU A 132 -19.64 -11.80 -5.97
C GLU A 132 -19.48 -13.31 -5.69
N ALA A 133 -18.93 -14.07 -6.64
CA ALA A 133 -18.61 -15.48 -6.40
C ALA A 133 -17.56 -15.67 -5.30
N ALA A 134 -16.50 -14.82 -5.28
CA ALA A 134 -15.49 -14.86 -4.23
C ALA A 134 -16.05 -14.42 -2.87
N VAL A 135 -16.85 -13.36 -2.85
CA VAL A 135 -17.51 -12.85 -1.63
C VAL A 135 -18.54 -13.88 -1.11
N ALA A 136 -19.26 -14.58 -1.98
CA ALA A 136 -20.19 -15.64 -1.55
C ALA A 136 -19.45 -16.80 -0.88
N ARG A 137 -18.30 -17.21 -1.42
CA ARG A 137 -17.44 -18.23 -0.76
C ARG A 137 -16.97 -17.78 0.63
N ALA A 138 -16.52 -16.51 0.77
CA ALA A 138 -16.20 -15.94 2.07
C ALA A 138 -17.46 -15.75 2.94
N GLY A 139 -18.59 -15.38 2.32
CA GLY A 139 -19.86 -15.14 2.99
C GLY A 139 -20.39 -16.37 3.72
N THR A 140 -20.18 -17.57 3.19
CA THR A 140 -20.54 -18.82 3.86
C THR A 140 -19.79 -18.97 5.20
N ALA A 141 -18.56 -18.48 5.28
CA ALA A 141 -17.76 -18.48 6.51
C ALA A 141 -18.22 -17.40 7.53
N LEU A 142 -18.84 -16.32 7.04
CA LEU A 142 -19.24 -15.16 7.86
C LEU A 142 -20.74 -15.19 8.22
N GLN A 143 -21.57 -15.73 7.32
CA GLN A 143 -23.02 -15.78 7.52
C GLN A 143 -23.41 -17.01 8.35
N GLY A 144 -24.14 -16.77 9.43
CA GLY A 144 -24.66 -17.85 10.29
C GLY A 144 -23.69 -18.32 11.38
N THR A 145 -22.48 -17.80 11.48
CA THR A 145 -21.59 -18.07 12.59
C THR A 145 -21.88 -17.04 13.69
N ALA A 146 -22.64 -17.45 14.70
CA ALA A 146 -22.87 -16.62 15.90
C ALA A 146 -21.53 -16.23 16.51
N GLY A 147 -21.30 -14.93 16.77
CA GLY A 147 -20.02 -14.43 17.28
C GLY A 147 -19.04 -13.92 16.23
N ILE A 148 -19.47 -13.76 14.97
CA ILE A 148 -18.73 -13.08 13.90
C ILE A 148 -19.58 -11.90 13.40
N THR A 149 -19.00 -10.72 13.40
CA THR A 149 -19.68 -9.49 12.96
C THR A 149 -18.85 -8.76 11.91
N VAL A 150 -19.44 -8.50 10.73
CA VAL A 150 -18.84 -7.58 9.74
C VAL A 150 -19.09 -6.15 10.23
N VAL A 151 -18.05 -5.46 10.67
CA VAL A 151 -18.13 -4.12 11.26
C VAL A 151 -17.93 -2.99 10.22
N MET A 152 -17.31 -3.30 9.08
CA MET A 152 -17.19 -2.36 7.96
C MET A 152 -17.12 -3.12 6.63
N ARG A 153 -17.70 -2.53 5.58
CA ARG A 153 -17.52 -2.94 4.19
C ARG A 153 -16.98 -1.77 3.39
N GLN A 154 -15.90 -2.00 2.67
CA GLN A 154 -15.33 -0.99 1.77
C GLN A 154 -15.32 -1.55 0.35
N GLU A 155 -16.16 -0.97 -0.51
CA GLU A 155 -16.13 -1.25 -1.95
C GLU A 155 -14.98 -0.47 -2.59
N VAL A 156 -14.29 -1.14 -3.51
CA VAL A 156 -13.20 -0.56 -4.29
C VAL A 156 -13.34 -0.95 -5.75
N ARG A 157 -12.91 -0.06 -6.64
CA ARG A 157 -12.94 -0.32 -8.08
C ARG A 157 -11.95 0.54 -8.82
N GLN A 158 -11.47 0.05 -9.94
CA GLN A 158 -10.76 0.90 -10.87
C GLN A 158 -11.71 1.96 -11.42
N LEU A 159 -11.28 3.22 -11.40
CA LEU A 159 -12.07 4.29 -12.01
C LEU A 159 -12.12 4.11 -13.54
N PRO A 160 -13.18 4.59 -14.23
CA PRO A 160 -13.34 4.44 -15.69
C PRO A 160 -12.13 4.93 -16.50
N THR A 161 -11.40 5.91 -15.99
CA THR A 161 -10.18 6.46 -16.61
C THR A 161 -8.97 5.52 -16.49
N GLY A 162 -9.03 4.44 -15.71
CA GLY A 162 -7.88 3.62 -15.36
C GLY A 162 -6.85 4.28 -14.43
N ARG A 163 -7.14 5.49 -13.94
CA ARG A 163 -6.26 6.34 -13.14
C ARG A 163 -6.79 6.49 -11.71
N THR A 164 -5.96 6.97 -10.80
CA THR A 164 -6.38 7.34 -9.43
C THR A 164 -7.26 8.59 -9.46
N SER A 165 -7.82 8.96 -8.29
CA SER A 165 -8.63 10.18 -8.15
C SER A 165 -7.87 11.46 -8.51
N PHE A 166 -6.55 11.49 -8.35
CA PHE A 166 -5.69 12.60 -8.78
C PHE A 166 -5.37 12.58 -10.28
N GLY A 167 -5.84 11.59 -11.04
CA GLY A 167 -5.67 11.51 -12.49
C GLY A 167 -4.40 10.79 -12.96
N PHE A 168 -3.65 10.11 -12.10
CA PHE A 168 -2.43 9.40 -12.46
C PHE A 168 -2.64 7.88 -12.53
N ARG A 169 -2.01 7.24 -13.52
CA ARG A 169 -1.96 5.78 -13.61
C ARG A 169 -1.22 5.21 -12.39
N ASP A 170 -1.78 4.19 -11.75
CA ASP A 170 -1.18 3.47 -10.63
C ASP A 170 -0.94 1.99 -11.00
N GLY A 171 -0.17 1.29 -10.14
CA GLY A 171 0.11 -0.12 -10.33
C GLY A 171 1.20 -0.42 -11.36
N ILE A 172 2.10 0.52 -11.63
CA ILE A 172 3.15 0.38 -12.64
C ILE A 172 4.43 -0.23 -12.04
N SER A 173 4.81 0.18 -10.83
CA SER A 173 6.11 -0.16 -10.25
C SER A 173 5.98 -1.25 -9.19
N TYR A 174 6.25 -2.49 -9.58
CA TYR A 174 6.38 -3.63 -8.67
C TYR A 174 7.81 -4.15 -8.68
N PRO A 175 8.43 -4.37 -7.51
CA PRO A 175 9.75 -5.00 -7.47
C PRO A 175 9.65 -6.48 -7.87
N ALA A 176 10.67 -6.98 -8.58
CA ALA A 176 10.86 -8.41 -8.71
C ALA A 176 11.36 -8.96 -7.37
N ILE A 177 10.87 -10.14 -7.00
CA ILE A 177 11.22 -10.84 -5.76
C ILE A 177 11.87 -12.17 -6.12
N GLU A 178 13.00 -12.46 -5.51
CA GLU A 178 13.74 -13.68 -5.74
C GLU A 178 12.86 -14.92 -5.43
N GLY A 179 12.85 -15.88 -6.34
CA GLY A 179 12.12 -17.15 -6.16
C GLY A 179 10.63 -17.11 -6.52
N THR A 180 10.05 -15.97 -6.92
CA THR A 180 8.64 -15.89 -7.34
C THR A 180 8.41 -16.28 -8.78
N GLY A 181 9.44 -16.24 -9.63
CA GLY A 181 9.30 -16.43 -11.08
C GLY A 181 8.68 -15.23 -11.82
N ILE A 182 8.35 -14.14 -11.12
CA ILE A 182 7.81 -12.92 -11.71
C ILE A 182 8.99 -12.06 -12.21
N PRO A 183 9.06 -11.74 -13.51
CA PRO A 183 10.17 -10.96 -14.06
C PRO A 183 10.15 -9.51 -13.56
N SER A 184 11.33 -8.89 -13.49
CA SER A 184 11.44 -7.45 -13.26
C SER A 184 11.01 -6.68 -14.50
N THR A 185 10.27 -5.59 -14.29
CA THR A 185 10.02 -4.57 -15.32
C THR A 185 11.10 -3.47 -15.32
N ASN A 186 12.11 -3.60 -14.47
CA ASN A 186 13.29 -2.72 -14.44
C ASN A 186 14.55 -3.57 -14.61
N THR A 187 15.19 -3.47 -15.76
CA THR A 187 16.38 -4.27 -16.12
C THR A 187 17.63 -3.88 -15.31
N GLY A 188 17.66 -2.65 -14.80
CA GLY A 188 18.74 -2.14 -13.94
C GLY A 188 18.63 -2.54 -12.47
N GLU A 189 17.50 -3.12 -12.03
CA GLU A 189 17.30 -3.56 -10.64
C GLU A 189 17.45 -5.09 -10.51
N VAL A 190 18.35 -5.51 -9.64
CA VAL A 190 18.44 -6.91 -9.21
C VAL A 190 17.21 -7.27 -8.38
N PRO A 191 16.60 -8.46 -8.54
CA PRO A 191 15.49 -8.89 -7.69
C PRO A 191 15.79 -8.75 -6.20
N LEU A 192 14.77 -8.36 -5.43
CA LEU A 192 14.88 -8.22 -3.98
C LEU A 192 14.82 -9.59 -3.31
N LYS A 193 15.52 -9.72 -2.19
CA LYS A 193 15.46 -10.94 -1.38
C LYS A 193 14.05 -11.19 -0.88
N ALA A 194 13.64 -12.45 -0.91
CA ALA A 194 12.29 -12.84 -0.52
C ALA A 194 11.94 -12.48 0.93
N GLY A 195 12.92 -12.51 1.83
CA GLY A 195 12.76 -12.15 3.25
C GLY A 195 12.42 -10.70 3.51
N GLU A 196 12.51 -9.80 2.51
CA GLU A 196 11.93 -8.46 2.64
C GLU A 196 10.39 -8.46 2.64
N PHE A 197 9.75 -9.53 2.15
CA PHE A 197 8.31 -9.61 1.98
C PHE A 197 7.65 -10.83 2.60
N VAL A 198 8.42 -11.91 2.80
CA VAL A 198 7.90 -13.20 3.30
C VAL A 198 8.79 -13.69 4.43
N LEU A 199 8.20 -13.94 5.59
CA LEU A 199 8.89 -14.41 6.78
C LEU A 199 9.42 -15.85 6.61
N GLY A 200 10.57 -16.10 7.24
CA GLY A 200 11.25 -17.42 7.17
C GLY A 200 12.27 -17.55 6.04
N TYR A 201 12.55 -16.48 5.29
CA TYR A 201 13.54 -16.45 4.20
C TYR A 201 14.55 -15.32 4.43
N PRO A 202 15.78 -15.43 3.88
CA PRO A 202 16.78 -14.37 4.00
C PRO A 202 16.32 -13.05 3.36
N ASP A 203 16.54 -11.94 4.07
CA ASP A 203 16.34 -10.57 3.59
C ASP A 203 17.62 -10.00 2.95
N GLU A 204 17.67 -8.70 2.66
CA GLU A 204 18.83 -8.01 2.06
C GLU A 204 20.06 -7.99 2.99
N THR A 205 19.92 -8.33 4.28
CA THR A 205 21.06 -8.54 5.19
C THR A 205 21.65 -9.94 5.10
N GLY A 206 20.98 -10.87 4.41
CA GLY A 206 21.35 -12.27 4.30
C GLY A 206 20.79 -13.16 5.43
N ASN A 207 20.06 -12.59 6.39
CA ASN A 207 19.44 -13.31 7.49
C ASN A 207 17.91 -13.32 7.36
N PRO A 208 17.22 -14.37 7.85
CA PRO A 208 15.78 -14.31 7.98
C PRO A 208 15.35 -13.22 8.98
N PRO A 209 14.32 -12.42 8.69
CA PRO A 209 13.75 -11.52 9.68
C PRO A 209 13.19 -12.29 10.89
N PRO A 210 13.16 -11.68 12.08
CA PRO A 210 12.45 -12.25 13.22
C PRO A 210 11.01 -12.57 12.85
N MET A 211 10.54 -13.75 13.21
CA MET A 211 9.17 -14.18 12.95
C MET A 211 8.45 -14.62 14.21
N PRO A 212 7.11 -14.47 14.27
CA PRO A 212 6.34 -14.90 15.42
C PRO A 212 6.41 -16.41 15.64
N GLN A 213 6.26 -16.81 16.90
CA GLN A 213 6.35 -18.18 17.37
C GLN A 213 4.95 -18.73 17.73
N PRO A 214 4.73 -20.04 17.52
CA PRO A 214 5.65 -21.07 16.98
C PRO A 214 5.95 -20.87 15.48
N ASP A 215 6.99 -21.52 14.98
CA ASP A 215 7.44 -21.39 13.58
C ASP A 215 6.29 -21.53 12.57
N VAL A 216 5.34 -22.44 12.81
CA VAL A 216 4.18 -22.62 11.94
C VAL A 216 3.33 -21.36 11.83
N LEU A 217 3.28 -20.51 12.86
CA LEU A 217 2.56 -19.25 12.84
C LEU A 217 3.26 -18.21 11.96
N GLY A 218 4.60 -18.12 12.07
CA GLY A 218 5.38 -17.08 11.39
C GLY A 218 5.74 -17.40 9.94
N ARG A 219 6.11 -18.65 9.67
CA ARG A 219 6.64 -19.06 8.35
C ARG A 219 5.65 -18.80 7.23
N ASN A 220 6.15 -18.31 6.08
CA ASN A 220 5.36 -17.94 4.91
C ASN A 220 4.32 -16.82 5.14
N GLY A 221 4.32 -16.22 6.34
CA GLY A 221 3.52 -15.04 6.65
C GLY A 221 4.20 -13.74 6.22
N THR A 222 3.46 -12.64 6.36
CA THR A 222 3.94 -11.27 6.12
C THR A 222 3.13 -10.27 6.94
N TYR A 223 3.61 -9.03 7.01
CA TYR A 223 2.83 -7.92 7.57
C TYR A 223 2.21 -7.07 6.48
N ALA A 224 1.05 -6.52 6.78
CA ALA A 224 0.32 -5.61 5.93
C ALA A 224 -0.09 -4.36 6.73
N ALA A 225 0.35 -3.20 6.28
CA ALA A 225 -0.17 -1.93 6.77
C ALA A 225 -1.36 -1.54 5.88
N ILE A 226 -2.56 -1.56 6.45
CA ILE A 226 -3.79 -1.14 5.76
C ILE A 226 -3.99 0.34 6.01
N ARG A 227 -4.35 1.11 4.96
CA ARG A 227 -4.64 2.54 5.04
C ARG A 227 -5.89 2.90 4.23
N LYS A 228 -6.84 3.57 4.85
CA LYS A 228 -7.88 4.33 4.16
C LYS A 228 -7.42 5.77 4.03
N LEU A 229 -7.18 6.21 2.80
CA LEU A 229 -6.61 7.51 2.47
C LEU A 229 -7.65 8.32 1.67
N HIS A 230 -8.22 9.35 2.27
CA HIS A 230 -9.09 10.30 1.59
C HIS A 230 -8.27 11.26 0.72
N THR A 231 -8.71 11.53 -0.51
CA THR A 231 -8.02 12.40 -1.47
C THR A 231 -8.81 13.68 -1.73
N LYS A 232 -8.22 14.81 -1.42
CA LYS A 232 -8.79 16.16 -1.65
C LYS A 232 -8.55 16.61 -3.09
N VAL A 233 -9.28 16.01 -4.04
CA VAL A 233 -9.07 16.22 -5.48
C VAL A 233 -9.30 17.66 -5.90
N ALA A 234 -10.35 18.32 -5.40
CA ALA A 234 -10.61 19.71 -5.69
C ALA A 234 -9.46 20.62 -5.23
N LEU A 235 -8.98 20.43 -3.99
CA LEU A 235 -7.85 21.16 -3.43
C LEU A 235 -6.55 20.95 -4.23
N TRP A 236 -6.30 19.72 -4.69
CA TRP A 236 -5.18 19.41 -5.58
C TRP A 236 -5.24 20.22 -6.88
N ARG A 237 -6.38 20.23 -7.55
CA ARG A 237 -6.59 20.98 -8.80
C ARG A 237 -6.50 22.50 -8.58
N GLN A 238 -7.10 23.01 -7.51
CA GLN A 238 -7.01 24.44 -7.14
C GLN A 238 -5.57 24.85 -6.89
N TYR A 239 -4.81 24.06 -6.14
CA TYR A 239 -3.40 24.34 -5.86
C TYR A 239 -2.57 24.38 -7.15
N LEU A 240 -2.68 23.36 -7.99
CA LEU A 240 -1.94 23.32 -9.27
C LEU A 240 -2.25 24.55 -10.12
N ARG A 241 -3.52 24.88 -10.28
CA ARG A 241 -3.95 26.06 -11.06
C ARG A 241 -3.43 27.37 -10.49
N SER A 242 -3.37 27.52 -9.18
CA SER A 242 -2.86 28.73 -8.52
C SER A 242 -1.34 28.84 -8.57
N ALA A 243 -0.63 27.73 -8.60
CA ALA A 243 0.83 27.68 -8.59
C ALA A 243 1.45 27.66 -10.00
N ALA A 244 0.66 27.31 -11.02
CA ALA A 244 1.10 27.26 -12.41
C ALA A 244 0.99 28.60 -13.11
N SER A 245 1.84 28.83 -14.11
CA SER A 245 1.82 30.04 -14.97
C SER A 245 0.95 29.90 -16.21
N SER A 246 0.60 28.67 -16.59
CA SER A 246 -0.21 28.30 -17.76
C SER A 246 -0.81 26.91 -17.60
N PRO A 247 -1.81 26.49 -18.39
CA PRO A 247 -2.33 25.13 -18.38
C PRO A 247 -1.26 24.05 -18.70
N THR A 248 -0.32 24.34 -19.58
CA THR A 248 0.80 23.42 -19.88
C THR A 248 1.74 23.29 -18.68
N ASP A 249 2.02 24.40 -17.99
CA ASP A 249 2.81 24.40 -16.75
C ASP A 249 2.07 23.69 -15.61
N GLU A 250 0.73 23.77 -15.55
CA GLU A 250 -0.08 23.01 -14.57
C GLU A 250 0.15 21.49 -14.67
N GLY A 251 0.12 20.94 -15.90
CA GLY A 251 0.40 19.53 -16.16
C GLY A 251 1.83 19.12 -15.79
N LEU A 252 2.81 19.94 -16.18
CA LEU A 252 4.22 19.70 -15.85
C LEU A 252 4.46 19.80 -14.33
N LEU A 253 3.86 20.78 -13.67
CA LEU A 253 3.94 20.95 -12.22
C LEU A 253 3.40 19.71 -11.49
N ALA A 254 2.23 19.23 -11.90
CA ALA A 254 1.64 18.01 -11.36
C ALA A 254 2.59 16.80 -11.53
N ALA A 255 3.15 16.64 -12.75
CA ALA A 255 4.11 15.56 -13.01
C ALA A 255 5.39 15.70 -12.16
N LYS A 256 5.93 16.92 -11.96
CA LYS A 256 7.10 17.17 -11.11
C LYS A 256 6.85 16.89 -9.62
N MET A 257 5.62 17.12 -9.13
CA MET A 257 5.24 16.76 -7.75
C MET A 257 5.09 15.24 -7.59
N VAL A 258 4.54 14.54 -8.59
CA VAL A 258 4.32 13.09 -8.55
C VAL A 258 5.57 12.29 -8.89
N GLY A 259 6.33 12.68 -9.92
CA GLY A 259 7.45 11.95 -10.51
C GLY A 259 7.07 11.17 -11.77
N ARG A 260 5.80 11.21 -12.17
CA ARG A 260 5.25 10.62 -13.40
C ARG A 260 4.20 11.56 -13.99
N TRP A 261 3.98 11.42 -15.29
CA TRP A 261 2.86 12.00 -16.00
C TRP A 261 1.55 11.23 -15.73
N PRO A 262 0.38 11.83 -16.03
CA PRO A 262 -0.91 11.16 -15.91
C PRO A 262 -1.02 9.82 -16.68
N SER A 263 -0.37 9.70 -17.84
CA SER A 263 -0.29 8.45 -18.61
C SER A 263 0.45 7.32 -17.87
N GLY A 264 1.31 7.67 -16.89
CA GLY A 264 2.24 6.78 -16.23
C GLY A 264 3.68 6.91 -16.72
N ALA A 265 3.94 7.68 -17.79
CA ALA A 265 5.29 7.94 -18.27
C ALA A 265 6.16 8.56 -17.17
N PRO A 266 7.35 8.01 -16.88
CA PRO A 266 8.21 8.54 -15.81
C PRO A 266 8.96 9.79 -16.30
N LEU A 267 9.07 10.79 -15.43
CA LEU A 267 9.86 11.99 -15.73
C LEU A 267 11.35 11.70 -16.00
N ALA A 268 11.88 10.62 -15.47
CA ALA A 268 13.24 10.18 -15.72
C ALA A 268 13.50 9.92 -17.22
N LEU A 269 12.47 9.45 -17.98
CA LEU A 269 12.54 9.16 -19.41
C LEU A 269 11.88 10.22 -20.27
N SER A 270 10.84 10.90 -19.80
CA SER A 270 10.15 11.99 -20.51
C SER A 270 9.99 13.20 -19.59
N PRO A 271 11.03 14.04 -19.43
CA PRO A 271 11.05 15.11 -18.42
C PRO A 271 10.21 16.35 -18.76
N GLU A 272 9.81 16.56 -20.02
CA GLU A 272 9.23 17.81 -20.52
C GLU A 272 7.77 17.69 -20.95
N HIS A 273 7.33 16.52 -21.38
CA HIS A 273 5.97 16.29 -21.89
C HIS A 273 5.47 14.87 -21.55
N ASP A 274 4.16 14.69 -21.54
CA ASP A 274 3.55 13.38 -21.36
C ASP A 274 3.72 12.54 -22.65
N ASP A 275 4.21 11.32 -22.47
CA ASP A 275 4.35 10.32 -23.54
C ASP A 275 3.41 9.16 -23.24
N GLU A 276 2.21 9.20 -23.83
CA GLU A 276 1.19 8.18 -23.62
C GLU A 276 1.64 6.79 -24.08
N ALA A 277 2.44 6.71 -25.17
CA ALA A 277 2.96 5.44 -25.65
C ALA A 277 3.95 4.82 -24.66
N LEU A 278 4.86 5.64 -24.12
CA LEU A 278 5.75 5.21 -23.03
C LEU A 278 4.97 4.83 -21.78
N GLY A 279 3.97 5.63 -21.39
CA GLY A 279 3.13 5.35 -20.24
C GLY A 279 2.38 4.02 -20.35
N ALA A 280 1.94 3.64 -21.54
CA ALA A 280 1.22 2.40 -21.82
C ALA A 280 2.13 1.17 -21.95
N ASP A 281 3.42 1.36 -22.18
CA ASP A 281 4.40 0.28 -22.39
C ASP A 281 4.92 -0.26 -21.05
N ASP A 282 4.37 -1.36 -20.58
CA ASP A 282 4.72 -1.98 -19.30
C ASP A 282 6.18 -2.49 -19.25
N ALA A 283 6.82 -2.72 -20.37
CA ALA A 283 8.23 -3.08 -20.42
C ALA A 283 9.18 -1.89 -20.23
N ARG A 284 8.72 -0.68 -20.59
CA ARG A 284 9.55 0.53 -20.59
C ARG A 284 9.19 1.53 -19.49
N ASN A 285 7.92 1.65 -19.13
CA ASN A 285 7.45 2.70 -18.21
C ASN A 285 8.02 2.62 -16.80
N ASN A 286 8.66 1.50 -16.45
CA ASN A 286 9.33 1.30 -15.16
C ASN A 286 10.83 1.00 -15.30
N ASP A 287 11.36 0.91 -16.51
CA ASP A 287 12.76 0.57 -16.80
C ASP A 287 13.62 1.84 -16.82
N PHE A 288 13.93 2.38 -15.66
CA PHE A 288 14.78 3.55 -15.47
C PHE A 288 15.43 3.57 -14.08
N LEU A 289 16.52 4.30 -13.98
CA LEU A 289 17.26 4.60 -12.76
C LEU A 289 17.40 6.12 -12.58
N TYR A 290 17.98 6.58 -11.48
CA TYR A 290 18.14 8.00 -11.15
C TYR A 290 19.60 8.47 -11.08
N ALA A 291 20.59 7.58 -11.22
CA ALA A 291 22.01 7.93 -11.10
C ALA A 291 22.47 9.02 -12.09
N ASP A 292 21.82 9.10 -13.25
CA ASP A 292 22.10 10.12 -14.27
C ASP A 292 21.33 11.45 -14.06
N ASP A 293 20.56 11.54 -12.97
CA ASP A 293 19.77 12.72 -12.58
C ASP A 293 19.94 13.05 -11.09
N ASP A 294 21.21 13.08 -10.63
CA ASP A 294 21.57 13.40 -9.24
C ASP A 294 21.02 14.74 -8.76
N LYS A 295 20.93 15.73 -9.67
CA LYS A 295 20.39 17.08 -9.40
C LYS A 295 18.87 17.16 -9.48
N GLY A 296 18.18 16.10 -9.89
CA GLY A 296 16.72 16.07 -10.01
C GLY A 296 16.15 17.01 -11.07
N LEU A 297 16.90 17.32 -12.12
CA LEU A 297 16.44 18.18 -13.22
C LEU A 297 15.36 17.53 -14.08
N LYS A 298 15.48 16.22 -14.30
CA LYS A 298 14.44 15.43 -14.97
C LYS A 298 13.30 15.16 -14.00
N CYS A 299 13.56 14.39 -12.93
CA CYS A 299 12.61 14.04 -11.90
C CYS A 299 13.08 14.62 -10.55
N PRO A 300 12.38 15.59 -9.96
CA PRO A 300 12.78 16.18 -8.68
C PRO A 300 13.07 15.12 -7.62
N ALA A 301 14.13 15.27 -6.84
CA ALA A 301 14.41 14.36 -5.73
C ALA A 301 13.26 14.34 -4.70
N GLY A 302 12.55 15.47 -4.57
CA GLY A 302 11.38 15.62 -3.72
C GLY A 302 10.07 15.03 -4.29
N ALA A 303 10.03 14.56 -5.54
CA ALA A 303 8.83 14.01 -6.14
C ALA A 303 8.38 12.71 -5.43
N HIS A 304 7.06 12.54 -5.26
CA HIS A 304 6.45 11.43 -4.52
C HIS A 304 7.02 10.05 -4.89
N VAL A 305 7.05 9.73 -6.17
CA VAL A 305 7.52 8.41 -6.65
C VAL A 305 9.01 8.20 -6.36
N ARG A 306 9.84 9.26 -6.50
CA ARG A 306 11.27 9.19 -6.25
C ARG A 306 11.56 9.09 -4.75
N ARG A 307 10.79 9.79 -3.90
CA ARG A 307 10.88 9.63 -2.43
C ARG A 307 10.51 8.22 -1.99
N ALA A 308 9.37 7.72 -2.46
CA ALA A 308 8.88 6.39 -2.07
C ALA A 308 9.75 5.23 -2.58
N ASN A 309 10.53 5.45 -3.64
CA ASN A 309 11.49 4.50 -4.21
C ASN A 309 12.65 5.23 -4.86
N PRO A 310 13.69 5.57 -4.10
CA PRO A 310 14.87 6.29 -4.60
C PRO A 310 15.72 5.50 -5.61
N ARG A 311 15.47 4.20 -5.76
CA ARG A 311 16.21 3.29 -6.66
C ARG A 311 17.71 3.33 -6.37
N ASP A 312 18.52 3.73 -7.36
CA ASP A 312 19.97 3.90 -7.31
C ASP A 312 20.40 5.37 -7.04
N ALA A 313 19.46 6.27 -6.72
CA ALA A 313 19.81 7.63 -6.34
C ALA A 313 20.75 7.65 -5.13
N SER A 314 21.70 8.59 -5.14
CA SER A 314 22.56 8.83 -3.98
C SER A 314 21.72 9.41 -2.84
N ILE A 315 21.45 8.57 -1.85
CA ILE A 315 20.70 8.92 -0.64
C ILE A 315 21.46 8.41 0.61
N ILE A 316 21.03 8.87 1.77
CA ILE A 316 21.51 8.31 3.04
C ILE A 316 20.78 6.97 3.27
N GLY A 317 21.55 5.88 3.41
CA GLY A 317 21.03 4.54 3.68
C GLY A 317 20.92 3.64 2.44
N VAL A 318 20.32 2.47 2.62
CA VAL A 318 20.20 1.41 1.62
C VAL A 318 18.76 1.27 1.18
N ALA A 319 18.39 1.86 0.04
CA ALA A 319 17.00 1.89 -0.46
C ALA A 319 16.36 0.49 -0.56
N ARG A 320 17.13 -0.55 -0.89
CA ARG A 320 16.64 -1.93 -1.07
C ARG A 320 16.00 -2.50 0.19
N MET A 321 16.49 -2.13 1.39
CA MET A 321 15.99 -2.61 2.69
C MET A 321 14.64 -1.97 3.09
N HIS A 322 14.23 -0.92 2.40
CA HIS A 322 12.99 -0.18 2.72
C HIS A 322 11.90 -0.38 1.65
N ARG A 323 12.08 -1.34 0.74
CA ARG A 323 11.09 -1.61 -0.31
C ARG A 323 9.83 -2.25 0.26
N ILE A 324 8.68 -1.81 -0.24
CA ILE A 324 7.36 -2.36 0.10
C ILE A 324 6.60 -2.78 -1.15
N LEU A 325 5.72 -3.78 -1.02
CA LEU A 325 4.75 -4.10 -2.05
C LEU A 325 3.48 -3.28 -1.80
N ARG A 326 2.98 -2.62 -2.84
CA ARG A 326 1.76 -1.82 -2.76
C ARG A 326 0.62 -2.55 -3.46
N ARG A 327 -0.53 -2.66 -2.80
CA ARG A 327 -1.77 -3.22 -3.32
C ARG A 327 -2.88 -2.18 -3.15
N GLY A 328 -2.66 -0.99 -3.72
CA GLY A 328 -3.60 0.11 -3.66
C GLY A 328 -4.82 -0.13 -4.55
N THR A 329 -5.98 0.28 -4.07
CA THR A 329 -7.25 0.26 -4.80
C THR A 329 -7.97 1.58 -4.59
N THR A 330 -8.71 2.06 -5.59
CA THR A 330 -9.49 3.30 -5.48
C THR A 330 -10.87 3.02 -4.91
N TYR A 331 -11.40 3.98 -4.15
CA TYR A 331 -12.77 3.94 -3.67
C TYR A 331 -13.47 5.29 -3.90
N GLY A 332 -14.78 5.27 -3.88
CA GLY A 332 -15.64 6.44 -4.09
C GLY A 332 -15.74 6.87 -5.55
N PRO A 333 -16.65 7.81 -5.86
CA PRO A 333 -16.86 8.31 -7.20
C PRO A 333 -15.73 9.27 -7.62
N PRO A 334 -15.36 9.33 -8.91
CA PRO A 334 -14.44 10.36 -9.39
C PRO A 334 -15.06 11.74 -9.29
N LEU A 335 -14.28 12.77 -8.95
CA LEU A 335 -14.68 14.15 -9.16
C LEU A 335 -14.61 14.43 -10.67
N PRO A 336 -15.68 14.94 -11.33
CA PRO A 336 -15.68 15.20 -12.76
C PRO A 336 -14.48 16.06 -13.20
N GLU A 337 -14.03 15.86 -14.42
CA GLU A 337 -12.88 16.57 -14.96
C GLU A 337 -13.14 18.09 -14.97
N GLY A 338 -12.12 18.90 -14.63
CA GLY A 338 -12.19 20.34 -14.60
C GLY A 338 -12.96 20.95 -13.42
N VAL A 339 -13.69 20.16 -12.62
CA VAL A 339 -14.37 20.64 -11.41
C VAL A 339 -13.35 20.98 -10.34
N LEU A 340 -13.47 22.18 -9.78
CA LEU A 340 -12.59 22.73 -8.74
C LEU A 340 -13.23 22.77 -7.36
N ASP A 341 -14.55 22.66 -7.29
CA ASP A 341 -15.29 22.68 -6.03
C ASP A 341 -15.41 21.25 -5.49
N ASP A 342 -15.26 21.10 -4.18
CA ASP A 342 -15.46 19.82 -3.52
C ASP A 342 -16.96 19.51 -3.44
N ASP A 343 -17.33 18.31 -3.85
CA ASP A 343 -18.71 17.83 -3.80
C ASP A 343 -19.02 17.07 -2.49
N GLY A 344 -18.06 16.99 -1.57
CA GLY A 344 -18.20 16.32 -0.27
C GLY A 344 -18.22 14.79 -0.34
N ALA A 345 -18.02 14.18 -1.51
CA ALA A 345 -18.02 12.71 -1.64
C ALA A 345 -16.75 12.10 -1.04
N ASP A 346 -16.91 11.00 -0.28
CA ASP A 346 -15.78 10.23 0.24
C ASP A 346 -15.13 9.44 -0.91
N ARG A 347 -13.89 9.80 -1.22
CA ARG A 347 -13.09 9.21 -2.29
C ARG A 347 -11.62 9.12 -1.93
N GLY A 348 -10.94 8.11 -2.48
CA GLY A 348 -9.52 8.00 -2.23
C GLY A 348 -8.91 6.65 -2.58
N LEU A 349 -7.95 6.24 -1.76
CA LEU A 349 -7.25 4.98 -1.89
C LEU A 349 -7.44 4.14 -0.65
N PHE A 350 -7.81 2.87 -0.85
CA PHE A 350 -7.69 1.84 0.18
C PHE A 350 -6.43 1.06 -0.14
N GLY A 351 -5.37 1.34 0.62
CA GLY A 351 -4.02 0.84 0.37
C GLY A 351 -3.65 -0.30 1.30
N ILE A 352 -3.00 -1.33 0.76
CA ILE A 352 -2.30 -2.35 1.52
C ILE A 352 -0.83 -2.25 1.16
N PHE A 353 0.03 -2.10 2.17
CA PHE A 353 1.48 -2.02 2.05
C PHE A 353 2.08 -3.23 2.75
N ILE A 354 2.73 -4.11 1.97
CA ILE A 354 3.21 -5.40 2.42
C ILE A 354 4.73 -5.37 2.57
N GLY A 355 5.21 -5.95 3.66
CA GLY A 355 6.63 -6.12 3.95
C GLY A 355 6.85 -6.99 5.19
N ALA A 356 8.05 -7.54 5.35
CA ALA A 356 8.40 -8.38 6.49
C ALA A 356 8.82 -7.57 7.74
N HIS A 357 9.03 -6.26 7.59
CA HIS A 357 9.48 -5.36 8.66
C HIS A 357 8.64 -4.08 8.68
N LEU A 358 7.68 -3.99 9.60
CA LEU A 358 6.81 -2.81 9.70
C LEU A 358 7.59 -1.51 9.98
N ASP A 359 8.53 -1.56 10.91
CA ASP A 359 9.37 -0.42 11.33
C ASP A 359 10.38 -0.02 10.25
N ARG A 360 11.15 -0.97 9.71
CA ARG A 360 12.20 -0.73 8.71
C ARG A 360 11.64 -0.36 7.34
N GLN A 361 10.42 -0.77 7.02
CA GLN A 361 9.80 -0.56 5.70
C GLN A 361 8.70 0.49 5.75
N PHE A 362 7.50 0.16 6.18
CA PHE A 362 6.35 1.06 6.12
C PHE A 362 6.52 2.31 6.99
N GLU A 363 6.90 2.15 8.27
CA GLU A 363 7.08 3.27 9.18
C GLU A 363 8.25 4.14 8.74
N PHE A 364 9.39 3.53 8.39
CA PHE A 364 10.56 4.25 7.91
C PHE A 364 10.25 5.10 6.67
N ILE A 365 9.60 4.52 5.65
CA ILE A 365 9.21 5.28 4.46
C ILE A 365 8.30 6.45 4.86
N LYS A 366 7.34 6.23 5.73
CA LYS A 366 6.39 7.26 6.12
C LYS A 366 7.03 8.36 6.96
N SER A 367 7.87 8.03 7.95
CA SER A 367 8.54 9.01 8.82
C SER A 367 9.67 9.73 8.10
N GLU A 368 10.60 8.96 7.50
CA GLU A 368 11.87 9.50 7.01
C GLU A 368 11.80 9.99 5.56
N TRP A 369 11.09 9.25 4.68
CA TRP A 369 11.09 9.61 3.26
C TRP A 369 9.89 10.49 2.87
N ILE A 370 8.72 10.26 3.44
CA ILE A 370 7.52 11.03 3.11
C ILE A 370 7.45 12.31 3.95
N ASN A 371 7.71 12.23 5.25
CA ASN A 371 7.53 13.34 6.18
C ASN A 371 8.82 14.11 6.51
N ASP A 372 9.98 13.68 6.03
CA ASP A 372 11.25 14.39 6.18
C ASP A 372 12.03 14.48 4.85
N GLY A 373 12.66 15.60 4.59
CA GLY A 373 13.46 15.86 3.40
C GLY A 373 14.99 15.79 3.61
N ASN A 374 15.44 15.45 4.80
CA ASN A 374 16.88 15.41 5.11
C ASN A 374 17.62 14.39 4.23
N PHE A 375 17.02 13.25 3.95
CA PHE A 375 17.65 12.17 3.17
C PHE A 375 17.97 12.55 1.71
N ILE A 376 17.29 13.58 1.16
CA ILE A 376 17.52 14.12 -0.19
C ILE A 376 18.16 15.52 -0.19
N GLY A 377 18.61 16.00 0.98
CA GLY A 377 19.25 17.29 1.11
C GLY A 377 18.32 18.52 1.07
N TYR A 378 17.02 18.32 1.33
CA TYR A 378 16.02 19.39 1.45
C TYR A 378 15.40 19.42 2.85
N PRO A 379 16.15 19.89 3.88
CA PRO A 379 15.65 19.93 5.26
C PRO A 379 14.30 20.66 5.36
N GLY A 380 13.33 20.05 6.06
CA GLY A 380 12.01 20.62 6.27
C GLY A 380 11.03 20.48 5.09
N GLU A 381 11.47 19.95 3.94
CA GLU A 381 10.57 19.66 2.83
C GLU A 381 10.01 18.24 2.97
N GLN A 382 8.70 18.13 2.91
CA GLN A 382 7.97 16.87 2.94
C GLN A 382 7.54 16.45 1.53
N ASP A 383 7.02 15.23 1.40
CA ASP A 383 6.42 14.78 0.16
C ASP A 383 5.28 15.72 -0.25
N PRO A 384 5.30 16.27 -1.48
CA PRO A 384 4.32 17.25 -1.90
C PRO A 384 2.89 16.70 -2.03
N MET A 385 2.72 15.37 -2.12
CA MET A 385 1.41 14.73 -2.24
C MET A 385 0.93 14.07 -0.95
N ALA A 386 1.80 13.28 -0.31
CA ALA A 386 1.45 12.39 0.81
C ALA A 386 2.04 12.83 2.15
N GLY A 387 2.81 13.93 2.18
CA GLY A 387 3.36 14.51 3.39
C GLY A 387 2.33 15.28 4.20
N ARG A 388 2.63 15.52 5.49
CA ARG A 388 1.79 16.32 6.41
C ARG A 388 1.95 17.83 6.21
N ASN A 389 1.72 18.34 5.01
CA ASN A 389 2.08 19.71 4.61
C ASN A 389 1.28 20.83 5.30
N SER A 390 0.09 20.59 5.79
CA SER A 390 -0.75 21.46 6.65
C SER A 390 -0.91 22.92 6.21
N GLY A 391 -0.72 23.27 4.92
CA GLY A 391 -0.83 24.62 4.39
C GLY A 391 0.43 25.49 4.49
N SER A 392 1.50 24.99 5.13
CA SER A 392 2.80 25.66 5.21
C SER A 392 3.92 24.90 4.52
N GLY A 393 3.61 23.79 3.85
CA GLY A 393 4.57 22.94 3.17
C GLY A 393 5.34 23.68 2.05
N VAL A 394 6.53 23.22 1.78
CA VAL A 394 7.41 23.71 0.71
C VAL A 394 7.92 22.53 -0.10
N ALA A 395 8.00 22.66 -1.41
CA ALA A 395 8.68 21.70 -2.28
C ALA A 395 9.57 22.42 -3.29
N THR A 396 10.77 21.89 -3.50
CA THR A 396 11.73 22.41 -4.47
C THR A 396 11.67 21.60 -5.76
N ILE A 397 11.47 22.29 -6.88
CA ILE A 397 11.61 21.75 -8.23
C ILE A 397 12.93 22.29 -8.80
N PRO A 398 13.95 21.45 -9.00
CA PRO A 398 15.21 21.88 -9.62
C PRO A 398 14.98 22.31 -11.06
N GLU A 399 15.39 23.53 -11.37
CA GLU A 399 15.34 24.16 -12.70
C GLU A 399 16.58 25.01 -12.94
N ARG A 400 16.84 25.40 -14.20
CA ARG A 400 17.90 26.32 -14.57
C ARG A 400 17.29 27.58 -15.18
N PRO A 401 17.86 28.77 -14.93
CA PRO A 401 19.03 29.07 -14.08
C PRO A 401 18.72 29.06 -12.58
N ILE A 402 17.44 29.12 -12.17
CA ILE A 402 17.01 29.25 -10.77
C ILE A 402 15.93 28.20 -10.50
N ARG A 403 16.10 27.44 -9.41
CA ARG A 403 15.08 26.48 -8.94
C ARG A 403 13.75 27.16 -8.63
N ARG A 404 12.65 26.47 -8.92
CA ARG A 404 11.31 26.87 -8.52
C ARG A 404 11.01 26.33 -7.11
N ARG A 405 10.45 27.17 -6.25
CA ARG A 405 9.96 26.74 -4.94
C ARG A 405 8.44 26.89 -4.88
N LEU A 406 7.78 25.81 -4.55
CA LEU A 406 6.37 25.78 -4.24
C LEU A 406 6.20 26.10 -2.75
N HIS A 407 5.23 26.91 -2.42
CA HIS A 407 4.94 27.35 -1.05
C HIS A 407 3.48 27.04 -0.70
N ASN A 408 3.17 27.08 0.59
CA ASN A 408 1.80 26.90 1.09
C ASN A 408 1.16 25.59 0.65
N LEU A 409 1.97 24.51 0.52
CA LEU A 409 1.46 23.19 0.19
C LEU A 409 0.47 22.72 1.27
N PRO A 410 -0.78 22.41 0.91
CA PRO A 410 -1.71 21.80 1.83
C PRO A 410 -1.53 20.28 1.88
N SER A 411 -2.20 19.62 2.81
CA SER A 411 -2.33 18.17 2.80
C SER A 411 -3.40 17.74 1.80
N PHE A 412 -2.99 17.13 0.70
CA PHE A 412 -3.92 16.60 -0.33
C PHE A 412 -4.47 15.23 0.02
N VAL A 413 -3.79 14.50 0.89
CA VAL A 413 -4.17 13.18 1.35
C VAL A 413 -4.36 13.21 2.85
N VAL A 414 -5.51 12.72 3.33
CA VAL A 414 -5.85 12.62 4.75
C VAL A 414 -6.05 11.15 5.09
N THR A 415 -5.37 10.68 6.13
CA THR A 415 -5.60 9.33 6.67
C THR A 415 -6.94 9.31 7.41
N ARG A 416 -7.85 8.45 6.97
CA ARG A 416 -9.16 8.22 7.57
C ARG A 416 -9.26 6.86 8.24
N GLY A 417 -8.16 6.11 8.25
CA GLY A 417 -8.08 4.82 8.92
C GLY A 417 -6.77 4.12 8.63
N GLY A 418 -6.35 3.30 9.56
CA GLY A 418 -5.18 2.46 9.37
C GLY A 418 -5.04 1.39 10.44
N GLU A 419 -4.45 0.26 10.07
CA GLU A 419 -4.14 -0.83 11.00
C GLU A 419 -3.02 -1.71 10.48
N TYR A 420 -2.24 -2.27 11.39
CA TYR A 420 -1.27 -3.31 11.11
C TYR A 420 -1.92 -4.68 11.20
N CYS A 421 -1.76 -5.44 10.15
CA CYS A 421 -2.27 -6.79 10.08
C CYS A 421 -1.14 -7.78 9.79
N PHE A 422 -1.29 -8.99 10.27
CA PHE A 422 -0.48 -10.14 9.90
C PHE A 422 -1.26 -10.97 8.88
N MET A 423 -0.64 -11.28 7.76
CA MET A 423 -1.16 -12.18 6.73
C MET A 423 -0.45 -13.53 6.88
N PRO A 424 -1.05 -14.52 7.52
CA PRO A 424 -0.43 -15.81 7.78
C PRO A 424 -0.30 -16.65 6.50
N GLY A 425 0.66 -17.57 6.47
CA GLY A 425 0.68 -18.67 5.50
C GLY A 425 -0.52 -19.62 5.69
N LEU A 426 -0.79 -20.49 4.70
CA LEU A 426 -1.93 -21.42 4.80
C LEU A 426 -1.73 -22.44 5.93
N SER A 427 -0.49 -22.84 6.21
CA SER A 427 -0.16 -23.70 7.33
C SER A 427 -0.46 -23.03 8.67
N ALA A 428 -0.16 -21.73 8.79
CA ALA A 428 -0.54 -20.93 9.95
C ALA A 428 -2.06 -20.79 10.07
N LEU A 429 -2.77 -20.60 8.96
CA LEU A 429 -4.24 -20.53 8.97
C LEU A 429 -4.86 -21.87 9.46
N ARG A 430 -4.30 -23.02 9.07
CA ARG A 430 -4.75 -24.32 9.59
C ARG A 430 -4.50 -24.41 11.09
N TRP A 431 -3.31 -24.01 11.55
CA TRP A 431 -2.98 -23.97 12.97
C TRP A 431 -3.96 -23.06 13.75
N LEU A 432 -4.28 -21.85 13.23
CA LEU A 432 -5.28 -20.94 13.82
C LEU A 432 -6.68 -21.54 13.85
N ALA A 433 -7.07 -22.30 12.81
CA ALA A 433 -8.37 -22.99 12.75
C ALA A 433 -8.49 -24.13 13.77
N ASP A 434 -7.37 -24.71 14.19
CA ASP A 434 -7.31 -25.86 15.10
C ASP A 434 -6.97 -25.44 16.56
N LEU A 435 -6.85 -24.15 16.82
CA LEU A 435 -6.76 -23.66 18.20
C LEU A 435 -8.01 -24.10 18.95
N ASN A 436 -7.79 -24.83 20.03
CA ASN A 436 -8.82 -25.15 21.01
C ASN A 436 -8.69 -24.16 22.16
N PRO A 437 -9.55 -23.13 22.23
CA PRO A 437 -9.55 -22.16 23.30
C PRO A 437 -10.02 -22.74 24.63
#